data_2f8bb281a56961223c68c6b29562cc8d
#
_entry.id   2f8bb281a56961223c68c6b29562cc8d
#
_cell.length_a   1.000
_cell.length_b   1.000
_cell.length_c   1.000
_cell.angle_alpha   90.00
_cell.angle_beta   90.00
_cell.angle_gamma   90.00
#
_symmetry.space_group_name_H-M   'P 1'
#
loop_
_entity.id
_entity.type
_entity.pdbx_description
1 polymer ?
#
loop_
_entity_poly.entity_id
_entity_poly.type
_entity_poly.pdbx_seq_one_letter_code
_entity_poly.pdbx_strand_id
1 'polypeptide(L)'
;ETEYETTKDYRANFAYSYVPYVKPIKPFDKLLKKNNGYTRYAKQLAFNVAPSINFQTAMMRNYYEIKLRDLTGAATGVPNDIPVTFSQNFYWDRAFSLNWAFTNNLNITFSSGTNARIEEPYVQVNKELNPDGYQLWKDSVKKSIADLGTPMKYDQQFMATWQLPLQLIPVLDWTNASLSYNATYNWDRGATVSEDIEMGNTIKNQRQFDLQANLNLLSLYN
;
A
#
# COMPACT_ATOMS: atom_id res chain seq x y z
N GLU A 1 1.50 28.49 -32.55
CA GLU A 1 2.62 27.60 -32.89
C GLU A 1 3.52 27.35 -31.68
N THR A 2 4.05 26.15 -31.56
CA THR A 2 5.00 25.76 -30.49
C THR A 2 6.43 26.06 -30.98
N GLU A 3 7.25 26.66 -30.14
CA GLU A 3 8.69 26.79 -30.40
C GLU A 3 9.40 25.48 -30.07
N TYR A 4 9.15 24.96 -28.86
CA TYR A 4 9.54 23.62 -28.46
C TYR A 4 8.59 23.03 -27.43
N GLU A 5 8.58 21.71 -27.38
CA GLU A 5 7.84 20.91 -26.40
C GLU A 5 8.73 19.77 -25.91
N THR A 6 8.77 19.56 -24.63
CA THR A 6 9.57 18.51 -24.02
C THR A 6 8.76 17.75 -22.98
N THR A 7 8.70 16.42 -23.13
CA THR A 7 8.12 15.52 -22.14
C THR A 7 9.19 14.58 -21.63
N LYS A 8 9.30 14.44 -20.33
CA LYS A 8 10.23 13.53 -19.65
C LYS A 8 9.49 12.71 -18.63
N ASP A 9 9.44 11.39 -18.85
CA ASP A 9 8.81 10.44 -17.96
C ASP A 9 9.87 9.53 -17.35
N TYR A 10 9.91 9.47 -16.03
CA TYR A 10 10.81 8.60 -15.28
C TYR A 10 10.00 7.66 -14.41
N ARG A 11 10.36 6.38 -14.44
CA ARG A 11 9.73 5.35 -13.62
C ARG A 11 10.80 4.48 -12.98
N ALA A 12 10.66 4.24 -11.68
CA ALA A 12 11.51 3.31 -10.94
C ALA A 12 10.63 2.42 -10.07
N ASN A 13 10.78 1.11 -10.20
CA ASN A 13 10.01 0.13 -9.44
C ASN A 13 10.98 -0.78 -8.70
N PHE A 14 10.66 -1.10 -7.46
CA PHE A 14 11.35 -2.11 -6.67
C PHE A 14 10.32 -2.99 -5.98
N ALA A 15 10.52 -4.30 -6.01
CA ALA A 15 9.70 -5.27 -5.30
C ALA A 15 10.59 -6.25 -4.55
N TYR A 16 10.24 -6.54 -3.32
CA TYR A 16 10.88 -7.53 -2.48
C TYR A 16 9.83 -8.46 -1.89
N SER A 17 10.04 -9.76 -2.04
CA SER A 17 9.19 -10.80 -1.48
C SER A 17 10.02 -11.75 -0.65
N TYR A 18 9.61 -11.98 0.58
CA TYR A 18 10.21 -12.93 1.50
C TYR A 18 9.17 -13.97 1.91
N VAL A 19 9.42 -15.22 1.53
CA VAL A 19 8.57 -16.35 1.88
C VAL A 19 9.45 -17.36 2.64
N PRO A 20 9.45 -17.33 3.97
CA PRO A 20 10.28 -18.21 4.77
C PRO A 20 9.78 -19.65 4.67
N TYR A 21 10.70 -20.58 4.45
CA TYR A 21 10.43 -22.00 4.59
C TYR A 21 10.78 -22.44 6.02
N VAL A 22 9.81 -22.35 6.92
CA VAL A 22 9.97 -22.76 8.33
C VAL A 22 9.02 -23.92 8.63
N LYS A 23 9.54 -24.97 9.23
CA LYS A 23 8.69 -26.10 9.67
C LYS A 23 7.79 -25.64 10.81
N PRO A 24 6.48 -25.93 10.76
CA PRO A 24 5.54 -25.60 11.83
C PRO A 24 5.97 -26.25 13.16
N ILE A 25 5.85 -25.51 14.23
CA ILE A 25 6.13 -25.98 15.59
C ILE A 25 4.85 -26.54 16.17
N LYS A 26 4.91 -27.76 16.74
CA LYS A 26 3.81 -28.42 17.45
C LYS A 26 4.13 -28.52 18.92
N PRO A 27 3.99 -27.48 19.73
CA PRO A 27 4.47 -27.46 21.12
C PRO A 27 3.71 -28.43 22.01
N PHE A 28 2.44 -28.68 21.71
CA PHE A 28 1.59 -29.55 22.53
C PHE A 28 1.73 -31.04 22.23
N ASP A 29 2.37 -31.42 21.12
CA ASP A 29 2.57 -32.82 20.77
C ASP A 29 3.40 -33.60 21.82
N LYS A 30 4.41 -32.94 22.36
CA LYS A 30 5.29 -33.50 23.38
C LYS A 30 4.78 -33.32 24.82
N LEU A 31 3.98 -32.25 25.07
CA LEU A 31 3.51 -31.91 26.42
C LEU A 31 2.30 -32.73 26.85
N LEU A 32 1.43 -33.11 25.93
CA LEU A 32 0.17 -33.77 26.23
C LEU A 32 0.34 -35.30 26.05
N LYS A 33 0.49 -36.06 27.17
CA LYS A 33 0.62 -37.51 27.12
C LYS A 33 -0.68 -38.27 26.84
N LYS A 34 -1.83 -37.73 27.26
CA LYS A 34 -3.15 -38.32 27.05
C LYS A 34 -3.71 -38.02 25.65
N ASN A 35 -4.48 -38.95 25.11
CA ASN A 35 -5.05 -38.86 23.76
C ASN A 35 -6.58 -38.95 23.83
N ASN A 36 -7.23 -37.94 24.42
CA ASN A 36 -8.70 -37.78 24.43
C ASN A 36 -9.11 -36.66 23.50
N GLY A 37 -10.39 -36.50 23.19
CA GLY A 37 -10.89 -35.60 22.14
C GLY A 37 -10.30 -34.19 22.20
N TYR A 38 -10.22 -33.55 23.37
CA TYR A 38 -9.66 -32.20 23.52
C TYR A 38 -8.13 -32.14 23.37
N THR A 39 -7.43 -33.14 23.90
CA THR A 39 -5.95 -33.20 23.77
C THR A 39 -5.52 -33.54 22.36
N ARG A 40 -6.32 -34.28 21.59
CA ARG A 40 -6.08 -34.56 20.18
C ARG A 40 -6.06 -33.30 19.34
N TYR A 41 -7.00 -32.37 19.59
CA TYR A 41 -7.00 -31.07 18.92
C TYR A 41 -5.75 -30.28 19.24
N ALA A 42 -5.41 -30.11 20.52
CA ALA A 42 -4.25 -29.35 20.93
C ALA A 42 -2.94 -29.89 20.33
N LYS A 43 -2.80 -31.22 20.23
CA LYS A 43 -1.62 -31.87 19.60
C LYS A 43 -1.51 -31.58 18.08
N GLN A 44 -2.65 -31.40 17.40
CA GLN A 44 -2.66 -31.10 15.97
C GLN A 44 -2.38 -29.63 15.66
N LEU A 45 -2.45 -28.74 16.65
CA LEU A 45 -2.14 -27.32 16.47
C LEU A 45 -0.67 -27.15 16.06
N ALA A 46 -0.48 -26.73 14.84
CA ALA A 46 0.81 -26.37 14.29
C ALA A 46 0.89 -24.85 14.14
N PHE A 47 1.95 -24.28 14.67
CA PHE A 47 2.20 -22.83 14.64
C PHE A 47 3.30 -22.52 13.63
N ASN A 48 3.03 -21.65 12.70
CA ASN A 48 4.03 -21.10 11.78
C ASN A 48 4.67 -19.88 12.41
N VAL A 49 5.96 -19.91 12.60
CA VAL A 49 6.70 -18.86 13.33
C VAL A 49 6.90 -17.61 12.46
N ALA A 50 6.97 -17.77 11.15
CA ALA A 50 7.34 -16.69 10.27
C ALA A 50 6.26 -16.38 9.21
N PRO A 51 5.86 -15.11 9.08
CA PRO A 51 4.98 -14.66 8.01
C PRO A 51 5.71 -14.54 6.66
N SER A 52 4.94 -14.57 5.57
CA SER A 52 5.39 -14.10 4.28
C SER A 52 5.23 -12.58 4.23
N ILE A 53 6.23 -11.89 3.70
CA ILE A 53 6.27 -10.44 3.62
C ILE A 53 6.51 -10.04 2.17
N ASN A 54 5.74 -9.06 1.68
CA ASN A 54 5.97 -8.41 0.39
C ASN A 54 6.07 -6.91 0.60
N PHE A 55 7.05 -6.32 -0.05
CA PHE A 55 7.22 -4.88 -0.12
C PHE A 55 7.35 -4.48 -1.59
N GLN A 56 6.59 -3.46 -2.00
CA GLN A 56 6.65 -2.90 -3.33
C GLN A 56 6.76 -1.39 -3.23
N THR A 57 7.57 -0.80 -4.09
CA THR A 57 7.68 0.64 -4.19
C THR A 57 7.83 1.05 -5.63
N ALA A 58 7.16 2.13 -6.01
CA ALA A 58 7.16 2.68 -7.34
C ALA A 58 7.28 4.21 -7.28
N MET A 59 8.25 4.75 -7.98
CA MET A 59 8.40 6.18 -8.20
C MET A 59 8.04 6.52 -9.63
N MET A 60 7.24 7.55 -9.83
CA MET A 60 6.85 8.05 -11.14
C MET A 60 6.95 9.56 -11.16
N ARG A 61 7.77 10.07 -12.04
CA ARG A 61 7.94 11.50 -12.29
C ARG A 61 7.60 11.82 -13.74
N ASN A 62 6.69 12.76 -13.92
CA ASN A 62 6.33 13.33 -15.20
C ASN A 62 6.73 14.81 -15.21
N TYR A 63 7.47 15.22 -16.22
CA TYR A 63 7.83 16.60 -16.46
C TYR A 63 7.43 16.96 -17.88
N TYR A 64 6.66 18.02 -18.02
CA TYR A 64 6.22 18.58 -19.29
C TYR A 64 6.61 20.04 -19.35
N GLU A 65 7.16 20.47 -20.46
CA GLU A 65 7.58 21.85 -20.71
C GLU A 65 7.20 22.26 -22.13
N ILE A 66 6.62 23.43 -22.28
CA ILE A 66 6.25 24.00 -23.56
C ILE A 66 6.62 25.47 -23.64
N LYS A 67 7.19 25.89 -24.74
CA LYS A 67 7.39 27.27 -25.11
C LYS A 67 6.61 27.59 -26.39
N LEU A 68 5.77 28.59 -26.32
CA LEU A 68 5.01 29.08 -27.46
C LEU A 68 5.85 30.08 -28.21
N ARG A 69 5.74 30.03 -29.58
CA ARG A 69 6.37 31.01 -30.45
C ARG A 69 5.59 32.34 -30.43
N ASP A 70 6.30 33.43 -30.28
CA ASP A 70 5.70 34.76 -30.44
C ASP A 70 5.46 35.09 -31.93
N LEU A 71 4.21 34.95 -32.34
CA LEU A 71 3.79 35.33 -33.69
C LEU A 71 3.49 36.83 -33.82
N THR A 72 3.14 37.49 -32.71
CA THR A 72 2.78 38.91 -32.69
C THR A 72 4.03 39.79 -32.76
N GLY A 73 5.09 39.43 -32.01
CA GLY A 73 6.37 40.10 -32.04
C GLY A 73 7.06 39.97 -33.41
N ALA A 74 6.95 38.81 -34.05
CA ALA A 74 7.45 38.64 -35.43
C ALA A 74 6.75 39.52 -36.44
N ALA A 75 5.45 39.81 -36.26
CA ALA A 75 4.69 40.69 -37.16
C ALA A 75 4.89 42.20 -36.86
N THR A 76 5.15 42.57 -35.61
CA THR A 76 5.28 43.99 -35.17
C THR A 76 6.74 44.45 -35.04
N GLY A 77 7.71 43.51 -35.12
CA GLY A 77 9.14 43.79 -34.91
C GLY A 77 9.53 44.06 -33.45
N VAL A 78 8.60 43.92 -32.51
CA VAL A 78 8.84 44.04 -31.05
C VAL A 78 8.76 42.64 -30.45
N PRO A 79 9.88 42.05 -30.02
CA PRO A 79 9.90 40.73 -29.40
C PRO A 79 9.03 40.73 -28.12
N ASN A 80 8.09 39.81 -28.03
CA ASN A 80 7.36 39.52 -26.82
C ASN A 80 7.87 38.20 -26.23
N ASP A 81 8.53 38.26 -25.09
CA ASP A 81 9.05 37.06 -24.46
C ASP A 81 7.91 36.31 -23.77
N ILE A 82 7.40 35.26 -24.43
CA ILE A 82 6.39 34.38 -23.87
C ILE A 82 7.11 33.43 -22.87
N PRO A 83 6.72 33.46 -21.58
CA PRO A 83 7.37 32.61 -20.58
C PRO A 83 7.13 31.12 -20.86
N VAL A 84 8.13 30.31 -20.54
CA VAL A 84 8.02 28.85 -20.60
C VAL A 84 7.00 28.37 -19.58
N THR A 85 6.06 27.55 -20.04
CA THR A 85 5.08 26.88 -19.18
C THR A 85 5.53 25.45 -18.94
N PHE A 86 5.49 25.00 -17.70
CA PHE A 86 5.84 23.62 -17.37
C PHE A 86 4.91 23.06 -16.30
N SER A 87 4.77 21.74 -16.31
CA SER A 87 4.04 20.95 -15.33
C SER A 87 4.94 19.84 -14.82
N GLN A 88 4.89 19.59 -13.56
CA GLN A 88 5.69 18.56 -12.92
C GLN A 88 4.88 17.84 -11.85
N ASN A 89 4.97 16.49 -11.90
CA ASN A 89 4.32 15.62 -10.94
C ASN A 89 5.28 14.51 -10.56
N PHE A 90 5.54 14.36 -9.30
CA PHE A 90 6.40 13.31 -8.79
C PHE A 90 5.71 12.59 -7.64
N TYR A 91 5.35 11.31 -7.85
CA TYR A 91 4.68 10.47 -6.89
C TYR A 91 5.55 9.28 -6.48
N TRP A 92 5.39 8.88 -5.26
CA TRP A 92 6.04 7.71 -4.67
C TRP A 92 5.02 6.83 -3.99
N ASP A 93 4.72 5.69 -4.62
CA ASP A 93 3.86 4.65 -4.09
C ASP A 93 4.68 3.63 -3.31
N ARG A 94 4.18 3.25 -2.15
CA ARG A 94 4.76 2.21 -1.29
C ARG A 94 3.66 1.30 -0.82
N ALA A 95 3.84 -0.01 -1.00
CA ALA A 95 2.91 -1.02 -0.54
C ALA A 95 3.65 -2.07 0.28
N PHE A 96 3.06 -2.44 1.38
CA PHE A 96 3.54 -3.50 2.27
C PHE A 96 2.41 -4.50 2.47
N SER A 97 2.72 -5.80 2.40
CA SER A 97 1.78 -6.84 2.78
C SER A 97 2.46 -7.95 3.56
N LEU A 98 1.73 -8.46 4.53
CA LEU A 98 2.10 -9.58 5.39
C LEU A 98 1.00 -10.62 5.32
N ASN A 99 1.36 -11.88 5.07
CA ASN A 99 0.46 -13.01 5.13
C ASN A 99 1.02 -14.05 6.09
N TRP A 100 0.27 -14.37 7.11
CA TRP A 100 0.69 -15.26 8.18
C TRP A 100 -0.35 -16.34 8.46
N ALA A 101 -0.11 -17.53 7.97
CA ALA A 101 -0.84 -18.71 8.40
C ALA A 101 -0.38 -19.09 9.81
N PHE A 102 -0.82 -18.32 10.82
CA PHE A 102 -0.37 -18.44 12.22
C PHE A 102 -0.54 -19.85 12.76
N THR A 103 -1.70 -20.45 12.47
CA THR A 103 -1.94 -21.88 12.69
C THR A 103 -2.53 -22.50 11.42
N ASN A 104 -2.71 -23.83 11.40
CA ASN A 104 -3.40 -24.50 10.30
C ASN A 104 -4.80 -23.97 10.04
N ASN A 105 -5.41 -23.36 11.05
CA ASN A 105 -6.80 -22.93 11.04
C ASN A 105 -6.97 -21.40 11.16
N LEU A 106 -5.91 -20.66 11.46
CA LEU A 106 -5.93 -19.22 11.60
C LEU A 106 -4.96 -18.58 10.63
N ASN A 107 -5.50 -17.82 9.71
CA ASN A 107 -4.75 -17.01 8.76
C ASN A 107 -4.95 -15.51 9.06
N ILE A 108 -3.85 -14.77 9.07
CA ILE A 108 -3.82 -13.33 9.31
C ILE A 108 -3.18 -12.68 8.10
N THR A 109 -3.85 -11.69 7.54
CA THR A 109 -3.35 -10.87 6.44
C THR A 109 -3.37 -9.41 6.86
N PHE A 110 -2.28 -8.72 6.62
CA PHE A 110 -2.16 -7.29 6.80
C PHE A 110 -1.61 -6.68 5.52
N SER A 111 -2.20 -5.58 5.07
CA SER A 111 -1.67 -4.79 3.97
C SER A 111 -1.76 -3.30 4.29
N SER A 112 -0.80 -2.54 3.79
CA SER A 112 -0.84 -1.09 3.84
C SER A 112 -0.28 -0.49 2.57
N GLY A 113 -0.89 0.59 2.12
CA GLY A 113 -0.49 1.38 0.96
C GLY A 113 -0.29 2.84 1.34
N THR A 114 0.69 3.49 0.75
CA THR A 114 0.93 4.92 0.89
C THR A 114 1.23 5.50 -0.49
N ASN A 115 0.46 6.49 -0.89
CA ASN A 115 0.79 7.34 -2.02
C ASN A 115 1.32 8.67 -1.46
N ALA A 116 2.55 9.02 -1.79
CA ALA A 116 3.18 10.26 -1.37
C ALA A 116 3.58 11.10 -2.58
N ARG A 117 3.49 12.42 -2.44
CA ARG A 117 4.02 13.37 -3.41
C ARG A 117 5.42 13.78 -2.98
N ILE A 118 6.36 13.74 -3.91
CA ILE A 118 7.69 14.33 -3.75
C ILE A 118 7.57 15.80 -4.12
N GLU A 119 7.90 16.67 -3.20
CA GLU A 119 7.80 18.11 -3.40
C GLU A 119 8.92 18.59 -4.31
N GLU A 120 8.52 19.22 -5.41
CA GLU A 120 9.40 19.85 -6.38
C GLU A 120 9.15 21.38 -6.36
N PRO A 121 10.17 22.22 -6.31
CA PRO A 121 9.99 23.66 -6.49
C PRO A 121 9.54 23.95 -7.91
N TYR A 122 8.69 24.96 -8.08
CA TYR A 122 8.20 25.38 -9.40
C TYR A 122 9.29 26.16 -10.15
N VAL A 123 10.26 25.41 -10.69
CA VAL A 123 11.39 25.95 -11.46
C VAL A 123 11.62 25.11 -12.71
N GLN A 124 12.09 25.74 -13.77
CA GLN A 124 12.49 25.04 -14.99
C GLN A 124 13.68 24.09 -14.68
N VAL A 125 13.48 22.78 -14.94
CA VAL A 125 14.49 21.76 -14.66
C VAL A 125 15.37 21.55 -15.89
N ASN A 126 16.24 22.53 -16.14
CA ASN A 126 17.22 22.49 -17.23
C ASN A 126 18.59 22.93 -16.70
N LYS A 127 19.57 22.01 -16.70
CA LYS A 127 20.91 22.25 -16.17
C LYS A 127 21.69 23.30 -16.98
N GLU A 128 21.44 23.38 -18.28
CA GLU A 128 22.17 24.27 -19.21
C GLU A 128 21.58 25.67 -19.21
N LEU A 129 20.24 25.76 -19.23
CA LEU A 129 19.53 27.05 -19.30
C LEU A 129 19.32 27.69 -17.93
N ASN A 130 19.18 26.88 -16.87
CA ASN A 130 18.92 27.34 -15.50
C ASN A 130 19.69 26.49 -14.48
N PRO A 131 21.00 26.66 -14.34
CA PRO A 131 21.83 25.85 -13.42
C PRO A 131 21.42 26.02 -11.96
N ASP A 132 21.06 27.23 -11.53
CA ASP A 132 20.65 27.53 -10.15
C ASP A 132 19.31 26.89 -9.82
N GLY A 133 18.34 26.99 -10.73
CA GLY A 133 17.04 26.33 -10.60
C GLY A 133 17.18 24.80 -10.58
N TYR A 134 18.08 24.25 -11.39
CA TYR A 134 18.36 22.82 -11.38
C TYR A 134 18.97 22.35 -10.04
N GLN A 135 19.87 23.13 -9.44
CA GLN A 135 20.46 22.80 -8.14
C GLN A 135 19.42 22.87 -7.03
N LEU A 136 18.60 23.93 -7.03
CA LEU A 136 17.48 24.09 -6.09
C LEU A 136 16.51 22.89 -6.17
N TRP A 137 16.12 22.52 -7.38
CA TRP A 137 15.27 21.35 -7.63
C TRP A 137 15.91 20.06 -7.05
N LYS A 138 17.18 19.82 -7.34
CA LYS A 138 17.89 18.63 -6.91
C LYS A 138 17.95 18.51 -5.39
N ASP A 139 18.21 19.61 -4.69
CA ASP A 139 18.31 19.64 -3.23
C ASP A 139 16.93 19.48 -2.57
N SER A 140 15.90 20.10 -3.12
CA SER A 140 14.51 19.94 -2.68
C SER A 140 14.04 18.51 -2.83
N VAL A 141 14.25 17.90 -4.00
CA VAL A 141 13.85 16.50 -4.26
C VAL A 141 14.59 15.54 -3.35
N LYS A 142 15.91 15.72 -3.13
CA LYS A 142 16.65 14.88 -2.20
C LYS A 142 16.10 14.96 -0.78
N LYS A 143 15.80 16.17 -0.32
CA LYS A 143 15.20 16.39 1.00
C LYS A 143 13.84 15.73 1.09
N SER A 144 12.96 15.95 0.11
CA SER A 144 11.63 15.36 0.08
C SER A 144 11.68 13.81 0.06
N ILE A 145 12.61 13.20 -0.68
CA ILE A 145 12.82 11.74 -0.67
C ILE A 145 13.32 11.27 0.71
N ALA A 146 14.24 12.00 1.34
CA ALA A 146 14.73 11.66 2.69
C ALA A 146 13.61 11.72 3.74
N ASP A 147 12.68 12.65 3.58
CA ASP A 147 11.50 12.83 4.43
C ASP A 147 10.33 11.89 4.03
N LEU A 148 10.56 10.94 3.08
CA LEU A 148 9.57 9.99 2.55
C LEU A 148 8.42 10.65 1.77
N GLY A 149 8.56 11.88 1.33
CA GLY A 149 7.54 12.65 0.62
C GLY A 149 6.37 13.09 1.50
N THR A 150 5.50 13.89 0.92
CA THR A 150 4.25 14.33 1.57
C THR A 150 3.16 13.29 1.33
N PRO A 151 2.66 12.57 2.35
CA PRO A 151 1.63 11.58 2.17
C PRO A 151 0.34 12.24 1.67
N MET A 152 -0.24 11.68 0.60
CA MET A 152 -1.49 12.10 -0.01
C MET A 152 -2.63 11.14 0.32
N LYS A 153 -2.31 9.84 0.33
CA LYS A 153 -3.24 8.77 0.68
C LYS A 153 -2.52 7.72 1.52
N TYR A 154 -3.22 7.18 2.48
CA TYR A 154 -2.81 6.02 3.25
C TYR A 154 -3.98 5.07 3.41
N ASP A 155 -3.78 3.81 3.07
CA ASP A 155 -4.74 2.75 3.28
C ASP A 155 -4.12 1.61 4.08
N GLN A 156 -4.96 0.98 4.88
CA GLN A 156 -4.59 -0.17 5.70
C GLN A 156 -5.74 -1.15 5.75
N GLN A 157 -5.43 -2.43 5.59
CA GLN A 157 -6.37 -3.52 5.76
C GLN A 157 -5.79 -4.59 6.66
N PHE A 158 -6.58 -5.03 7.61
CA PHE A 158 -6.30 -6.18 8.45
C PHE A 158 -7.42 -7.20 8.27
N MET A 159 -7.07 -8.46 8.00
CA MET A 159 -8.01 -9.56 7.90
C MET A 159 -7.49 -10.73 8.74
N ALA A 160 -8.37 -11.32 9.54
CA ALA A 160 -8.12 -12.56 10.24
C ALA A 160 -9.24 -13.55 9.94
N THR A 161 -8.90 -14.74 9.46
CA THR A 161 -9.86 -15.81 9.20
C THR A 161 -9.52 -17.03 10.02
N TRP A 162 -10.46 -17.47 10.84
CA TRP A 162 -10.31 -18.62 11.71
C TRP A 162 -11.33 -19.70 11.35
N GLN A 163 -10.82 -20.84 10.89
CA GLN A 163 -11.61 -22.06 10.73
C GLN A 163 -11.74 -22.74 12.08
N LEU A 164 -12.94 -22.71 12.66
CA LEU A 164 -13.19 -23.33 13.96
C LEU A 164 -13.14 -24.87 13.78
N PRO A 165 -12.22 -25.56 14.44
CA PRO A 165 -12.06 -26.99 14.27
C PRO A 165 -13.07 -27.79 15.09
N LEU A 166 -14.35 -27.51 14.90
CA LEU A 166 -15.46 -28.14 15.64
C LEU A 166 -15.53 -29.64 15.40
N GLN A 167 -15.08 -30.11 14.22
CA GLN A 167 -15.00 -31.54 13.87
C GLN A 167 -14.12 -32.36 14.82
N LEU A 168 -13.22 -31.73 15.58
CA LEU A 168 -12.37 -32.43 16.53
C LEU A 168 -13.02 -32.55 17.91
N ILE A 169 -14.16 -31.90 18.12
CA ILE A 169 -14.93 -31.97 19.37
C ILE A 169 -15.98 -33.07 19.17
N PRO A 170 -15.96 -34.14 19.99
CA PRO A 170 -17.01 -35.13 19.96
C PRO A 170 -18.37 -34.45 20.15
N VAL A 171 -19.39 -34.88 19.40
CA VAL A 171 -20.74 -34.28 19.34
C VAL A 171 -20.83 -33.07 18.38
N LEU A 172 -19.75 -32.45 17.93
CA LEU A 172 -19.75 -31.32 17.00
C LEU A 172 -19.07 -31.66 15.66
N ASP A 173 -18.74 -32.93 15.41
CA ASP A 173 -18.06 -33.42 14.21
C ASP A 173 -18.86 -33.22 12.91
N TRP A 174 -20.19 -33.07 13.04
CA TRP A 174 -21.12 -32.73 11.95
C TRP A 174 -21.24 -31.24 11.65
N THR A 175 -20.46 -30.39 12.37
CA THR A 175 -20.52 -28.93 12.21
C THR A 175 -19.20 -28.38 11.68
N ASN A 176 -19.31 -27.38 10.76
CA ASN A 176 -18.18 -26.56 10.33
C ASN A 176 -18.51 -25.11 10.58
N ALA A 177 -17.61 -24.38 11.18
CA ALA A 177 -17.79 -22.93 11.34
C ALA A 177 -16.49 -22.18 11.04
N SER A 178 -16.63 -21.00 10.48
CA SER A 178 -15.53 -20.06 10.26
C SER A 178 -15.90 -18.67 10.77
N LEU A 179 -14.95 -18.02 11.37
CA LEU A 179 -15.04 -16.64 11.81
C LEU A 179 -14.06 -15.81 11.01
N SER A 180 -14.53 -14.72 10.39
CA SER A 180 -13.68 -13.74 9.75
C SER A 180 -13.86 -12.36 10.38
N TYR A 181 -12.76 -11.68 10.53
CA TYR A 181 -12.69 -10.28 10.94
C TYR A 181 -11.95 -9.50 9.87
N ASN A 182 -12.57 -8.43 9.39
CA ASN A 182 -11.98 -7.51 8.43
C ASN A 182 -12.06 -6.09 9.00
N ALA A 183 -10.93 -5.38 8.98
CA ALA A 183 -10.85 -3.98 9.36
C ALA A 183 -10.10 -3.21 8.28
N THR A 184 -10.67 -2.08 7.85
CA THR A 184 -10.04 -1.18 6.88
C THR A 184 -9.94 0.21 7.48
N TYR A 185 -8.85 0.87 7.18
CA TYR A 185 -8.58 2.26 7.51
C TYR A 185 -8.09 2.97 6.26
N ASN A 186 -8.70 4.09 5.92
CA ASN A 186 -8.30 4.93 4.80
C ASN A 186 -8.17 6.37 5.30
N TRP A 187 -7.10 7.00 4.90
CA TRP A 187 -6.82 8.39 5.14
C TRP A 187 -6.50 9.06 3.80
N ASP A 188 -7.20 10.14 3.49
CA ASP A 188 -6.98 10.97 2.34
C ASP A 188 -6.65 12.38 2.80
N ARG A 189 -5.59 12.97 2.25
CA ARG A 189 -5.24 14.36 2.50
C ARG A 189 -6.27 15.28 1.86
N GLY A 190 -6.70 16.28 2.60
CA GLY A 190 -7.60 17.32 2.09
C GLY A 190 -6.92 18.16 1.01
N ALA A 191 -7.70 18.61 0.04
CA ALA A 191 -7.22 19.55 -0.95
C ALA A 191 -6.98 20.94 -0.33
N THR A 192 -5.92 21.62 -0.74
CA THR A 192 -5.70 23.03 -0.48
C THR A 192 -6.33 23.81 -1.64
N VAL A 193 -7.37 24.57 -1.35
CA VAL A 193 -8.11 25.35 -2.39
C VAL A 193 -7.47 26.70 -2.60
N SER A 194 -6.91 27.30 -1.55
CA SER A 194 -6.11 28.53 -1.58
C SER A 194 -5.13 28.50 -0.39
N GLU A 195 -4.20 29.48 -0.33
CA GLU A 195 -3.23 29.58 0.77
C GLU A 195 -3.87 29.61 2.16
N ASP A 196 -5.12 30.10 2.26
CA ASP A 196 -5.85 30.26 3.53
C ASP A 196 -6.95 29.20 3.75
N ILE A 197 -7.24 28.32 2.75
CA ILE A 197 -8.35 27.39 2.83
C ILE A 197 -7.84 25.95 2.63
N GLU A 198 -7.67 25.23 3.74
CA GLU A 198 -7.42 23.80 3.74
C GLU A 198 -8.73 23.03 3.99
N MET A 199 -9.08 22.16 3.06
CA MET A 199 -10.18 21.21 3.24
C MET A 199 -9.65 20.03 4.08
N GLY A 200 -9.89 20.01 5.36
CA GLY A 200 -9.36 18.99 6.29
C GLY A 200 -9.30 17.56 5.74
N ASN A 201 -8.47 16.73 6.37
CA ASN A 201 -8.24 15.35 5.94
C ASN A 201 -9.47 14.47 6.15
N THR A 202 -9.68 13.49 5.27
CA THR A 202 -10.78 12.53 5.37
C THR A 202 -10.29 11.22 5.95
N ILE A 203 -10.97 10.71 6.96
CA ILE A 203 -10.72 9.40 7.57
C ILE A 203 -11.96 8.53 7.39
N LYS A 204 -11.74 7.31 6.87
CA LYS A 204 -12.76 6.27 6.78
C LYS A 204 -12.27 5.04 7.52
N ASN A 205 -13.11 4.50 8.41
CA ASN A 205 -12.81 3.31 9.17
C ASN A 205 -14.01 2.36 9.11
N GLN A 206 -13.76 1.10 8.76
CA GLN A 206 -14.79 0.07 8.68
C GLN A 206 -14.30 -1.18 9.40
N ARG A 207 -15.20 -1.85 10.10
CA ARG A 207 -14.97 -3.14 10.76
C ARG A 207 -16.12 -4.07 10.44
N GLN A 208 -15.81 -5.32 10.16
CA GLN A 208 -16.79 -6.34 9.83
C GLN A 208 -16.42 -7.65 10.51
N PHE A 209 -17.41 -8.30 11.08
CA PHE A 209 -17.31 -9.65 11.62
C PHE A 209 -18.30 -10.55 10.86
N ASP A 210 -17.81 -11.64 10.36
CA ASP A 210 -18.63 -12.64 9.66
C ASP A 210 -18.45 -13.99 10.34
N LEU A 211 -19.57 -14.61 10.75
CA LEU A 211 -19.61 -15.97 11.26
C LEU A 211 -20.44 -16.82 10.29
N GLN A 212 -19.80 -17.83 9.74
CA GLN A 212 -20.46 -18.81 8.90
C GLN A 212 -20.45 -20.17 9.60
N ALA A 213 -21.60 -20.84 9.65
CA ALA A 213 -21.72 -22.18 10.19
C ALA A 213 -22.50 -23.07 9.20
N ASN A 214 -21.96 -24.25 8.93
CA ASN A 214 -22.60 -25.27 8.13
C ASN A 214 -22.87 -26.50 8.98
N LEU A 215 -24.11 -27.02 8.93
CA LEU A 215 -24.57 -28.15 9.69
C LEU A 215 -24.81 -29.34 8.74
N ASN A 216 -24.06 -30.40 8.90
CA ASN A 216 -24.28 -31.65 8.12
C ASN A 216 -25.14 -32.63 8.93
N LEU A 217 -26.46 -32.49 8.81
CA LEU A 217 -27.41 -33.30 9.56
C LEU A 217 -27.35 -34.79 9.20
N LEU A 218 -26.90 -35.14 7.99
CA LEU A 218 -26.70 -36.55 7.62
C LEU A 218 -25.60 -37.20 8.45
N SER A 219 -24.55 -36.47 8.76
CA SER A 219 -23.46 -36.95 9.62
C SER A 219 -23.87 -37.06 11.09
N LEU A 220 -24.89 -36.33 11.51
CA LEU A 220 -25.45 -36.45 12.86
C LEU A 220 -26.22 -37.73 13.10
N TYR A 221 -26.87 -38.28 12.05
CA TYR A 221 -27.71 -39.46 12.12
C TYR A 221 -26.98 -40.79 11.87
N ASN A 222 -25.74 -40.78 11.41
CA ASN A 222 -24.86 -41.93 11.20
C ASN A 222 -23.91 -42.14 12.39
#